data_9a31b875cfc993d7177d790cb821f9aa
#
_entry.id   9a31b875cfc993d7177d790cb821f9aa
#
_cell.length_a   1.000
_cell.length_b   1.000
_cell.length_c   1.000
_cell.angle_alpha   90.00
_cell.angle_beta   90.00
_cell.angle_gamma   90.00
#
_symmetry.space_group_name_H-M   'P 1'
#
loop_
_entity.id
_entity.type
_entity.pdbx_description
1 polymer ?
#
loop_
_entity_poly.entity_id
_entity_poly.type
_entity_poly.pdbx_seq_one_letter_code
_entity_poly.pdbx_strand_id
1 'polypeptide(L)'
;MIYNDRYILKTGHSLLAPIYEPPLITHNHTFFEFSFIRRGHCTNVINNIRYPIARGICTLLRPSDCHFFDDVMPTNPKKYEHIDVYVFQDPFKSCCDVIDSQLYDDILQSEKPIVFNVSNALLESLDNKIDYLINNQSSELAYNFHKIIIVSLLGAYLEEKGLINHNYPQWLNDLLADLNTIDAISSNITALAEKYGYRPEHLSREFKKYTGEKLIDYITRQRIKYSLTLLSENNMRIIDIAQILGYQKQSSFSANFKAIMNCTPKQFQLLQNKQKTTQANEQNFSGGESRL
;
A
#
# COMPACT_ATOMS: atom_id res chain seq x y z
N MET A 1 -17.25 15.56 7.61
CA MET A 1 -18.31 14.69 8.17
C MET A 1 -17.58 13.59 8.91
N ILE A 2 -17.71 13.50 10.21
CA ILE A 2 -16.99 12.50 11.03
C ILE A 2 -17.67 11.16 10.76
N TYR A 3 -16.96 10.26 10.10
CA TYR A 3 -17.47 8.93 9.78
C TYR A 3 -17.67 8.17 11.10
N ASN A 4 -18.92 7.97 11.43
CA ASN A 4 -19.53 7.14 12.49
C ASN A 4 -18.61 6.58 13.60
N ASP A 5 -18.30 7.40 14.58
CA ASP A 5 -17.76 7.01 15.90
C ASP A 5 -18.60 5.93 16.62
N ARG A 6 -19.78 5.60 16.10
CA ARG A 6 -20.74 4.71 16.79
C ARG A 6 -20.27 3.27 16.93
N TYR A 7 -19.40 2.77 16.08
CA TYR A 7 -18.87 1.41 16.17
C TYR A 7 -17.54 1.35 16.95
N ILE A 8 -16.71 2.37 16.87
CA ILE A 8 -15.41 2.45 17.54
C ILE A 8 -15.57 2.62 19.06
N LEU A 9 -16.62 3.32 19.49
CA LEU A 9 -16.87 3.66 20.90
C LEU A 9 -17.20 2.47 21.81
N LYS A 10 -17.47 1.29 21.29
CA LYS A 10 -17.84 0.13 22.13
C LYS A 10 -16.65 -0.66 22.70
N THR A 11 -15.48 -0.60 22.07
CA THR A 11 -14.30 -1.36 22.51
C THR A 11 -13.22 -0.52 23.16
N GLY A 12 -13.24 0.81 23.00
CA GLY A 12 -12.32 1.75 23.66
C GLY A 12 -10.86 1.71 23.22
N HIS A 13 -10.46 0.83 22.29
CA HIS A 13 -9.04 0.61 21.98
C HIS A 13 -8.71 0.60 20.48
N SER A 14 -9.32 -0.27 19.72
CA SER A 14 -9.11 -0.40 18.27
C SER A 14 -10.27 -1.16 17.62
N LEU A 15 -10.45 -0.98 16.32
CA LEU A 15 -11.47 -1.65 15.53
C LEU A 15 -10.87 -2.06 14.19
N LEU A 16 -11.29 -3.22 13.68
CA LEU A 16 -11.01 -3.64 12.32
C LEU A 16 -12.32 -3.68 11.54
N ALA A 17 -12.37 -3.00 10.40
CA ALA A 17 -13.55 -2.94 9.55
C ALA A 17 -13.20 -3.38 8.12
N PRO A 18 -13.89 -4.40 7.58
CA PRO A 18 -13.87 -4.67 6.15
C PRO A 18 -14.74 -3.62 5.44
N ILE A 19 -14.17 -2.95 4.46
CA ILE A 19 -14.83 -1.91 3.68
C ILE A 19 -15.00 -2.40 2.25
N TYR A 20 -16.24 -2.38 1.77
CA TYR A 20 -16.61 -2.79 0.42
C TYR A 20 -16.98 -1.60 -0.47
N GLU A 21 -17.33 -0.47 0.16
CA GLU A 21 -17.66 0.80 -0.47
C GLU A 21 -16.95 1.92 0.29
N PRO A 22 -15.72 2.26 -0.08
CA PRO A 22 -14.96 3.25 0.66
C PRO A 22 -15.52 4.66 0.51
N PRO A 23 -15.28 5.55 1.48
CA PRO A 23 -15.75 6.92 1.44
C PRO A 23 -15.10 7.70 0.29
N LEU A 24 -15.95 8.28 -0.58
CA LEU A 24 -15.55 9.12 -1.71
C LEU A 24 -15.45 10.60 -1.35
N ILE A 25 -15.71 10.96 -0.09
CA ILE A 25 -15.72 12.36 0.40
C ILE A 25 -14.51 12.55 1.31
N THR A 26 -13.79 13.65 1.10
CA THR A 26 -12.67 14.04 1.96
C THR A 26 -13.11 14.12 3.42
N HIS A 27 -12.38 13.43 4.27
CA HIS A 27 -12.61 13.40 5.72
C HIS A 27 -11.29 13.26 6.47
N ASN A 28 -11.33 13.51 7.76
CA ASN A 28 -10.29 13.21 8.73
C ASN A 28 -10.93 12.55 9.96
N HIS A 29 -10.08 12.04 10.84
CA HIS A 29 -10.51 11.35 12.06
C HIS A 29 -9.57 11.68 13.22
N THR A 30 -9.94 11.26 14.45
CA THR A 30 -9.19 11.52 15.69
C THR A 30 -8.31 10.33 16.11
N PHE A 31 -8.18 9.34 15.27
CA PHE A 31 -7.43 8.09 15.49
C PHE A 31 -6.42 7.86 14.37
N PHE A 32 -5.53 6.92 14.56
CA PHE A 32 -4.68 6.38 13.49
C PHE A 32 -5.42 5.32 12.71
N GLU A 33 -5.17 5.24 11.41
CA GLU A 33 -5.79 4.24 10.53
C GLU A 33 -4.73 3.58 9.66
N PHE A 34 -4.65 2.24 9.74
CA PHE A 34 -4.01 1.47 8.69
C PHE A 34 -5.05 1.02 7.69
N SER A 35 -4.81 1.32 6.41
CA SER A 35 -5.67 0.86 5.33
C SER A 35 -4.86 0.05 4.33
N PHE A 36 -5.34 -1.15 3.99
CA PHE A 36 -4.71 -2.04 3.01
C PHE A 36 -5.73 -2.89 2.25
N ILE A 37 -5.37 -3.26 1.04
CA ILE A 37 -6.26 -3.96 0.11
C ILE A 37 -6.14 -5.48 0.28
N ARG A 38 -7.26 -6.17 0.50
CA ARG A 38 -7.36 -7.63 0.38
C ARG A 38 -7.68 -8.05 -1.05
N ARG A 39 -8.59 -7.34 -1.71
CA ARG A 39 -9.03 -7.60 -3.10
C ARG A 39 -9.30 -6.31 -3.84
N GLY A 40 -8.89 -6.24 -5.10
CA GLY A 40 -9.10 -5.06 -5.92
C GLY A 40 -7.98 -4.04 -5.79
N HIS A 41 -8.34 -2.80 -6.09
CA HIS A 41 -7.46 -1.63 -5.98
C HIS A 41 -8.32 -0.39 -5.84
N CYS A 42 -7.72 0.68 -5.34
CA CYS A 42 -8.28 2.03 -5.36
C CYS A 42 -7.13 3.05 -5.33
N THR A 43 -7.47 4.31 -5.40
CA THR A 43 -6.53 5.40 -5.10
C THR A 43 -6.91 6.01 -3.75
N ASN A 44 -6.01 6.00 -2.78
CA ASN A 44 -6.17 6.80 -1.57
C ASN A 44 -5.57 8.18 -1.84
N VAL A 45 -6.37 9.23 -1.74
CA VAL A 45 -5.91 10.62 -1.87
C VAL A 45 -5.69 11.16 -0.48
N ILE A 46 -4.44 11.34 -0.09
CA ILE A 46 -4.06 11.76 1.26
C ILE A 46 -3.39 13.13 1.15
N ASN A 47 -3.93 14.14 1.83
CA ASN A 47 -3.42 15.52 1.80
C ASN A 47 -3.23 16.04 0.35
N ASN A 48 -4.20 15.77 -0.52
CA ASN A 48 -4.20 16.10 -1.95
C ASN A 48 -3.14 15.37 -2.80
N ILE A 49 -2.43 14.38 -2.24
CA ILE A 49 -1.48 13.53 -2.98
C ILE A 49 -2.14 12.18 -3.26
N ARG A 50 -2.08 11.73 -4.52
CA ARG A 50 -2.70 10.49 -4.97
C ARG A 50 -1.77 9.30 -4.77
N TYR A 51 -2.25 8.30 -4.04
CA TYR A 51 -1.53 7.06 -3.78
C TYR A 51 -2.37 5.89 -4.32
N PRO A 52 -2.03 5.33 -5.49
CA PRO A 52 -2.64 4.09 -5.94
C PRO A 52 -2.29 2.97 -4.96
N ILE A 53 -3.30 2.29 -4.45
CA ILE A 53 -3.15 1.19 -3.50
C ILE A 53 -3.79 -0.09 -4.03
N ALA A 54 -3.09 -1.20 -3.81
CA ALA A 54 -3.48 -2.54 -4.17
C ALA A 54 -2.97 -3.52 -3.10
N ARG A 55 -3.24 -4.82 -3.25
CA ARG A 55 -2.69 -5.83 -2.33
C ARG A 55 -1.15 -5.71 -2.26
N GLY A 56 -0.64 -5.62 -1.05
CA GLY A 56 0.79 -5.41 -0.77
C GLY A 56 1.19 -3.97 -0.53
N ILE A 57 0.25 -3.03 -0.58
CA ILE A 57 0.47 -1.62 -0.21
C ILE A 57 -0.44 -1.28 0.96
N CYS A 58 0.14 -0.68 2.00
CA CYS A 58 -0.56 -0.19 3.19
C CYS A 58 -0.37 1.32 3.31
N THR A 59 -1.39 2.02 3.75
CA THR A 59 -1.32 3.42 4.19
C THR A 59 -1.47 3.50 5.70
N LEU A 60 -0.69 4.36 6.35
CA LEU A 60 -0.89 4.75 7.74
C LEU A 60 -1.30 6.22 7.78
N LEU A 61 -2.54 6.45 8.13
CA LEU A 61 -3.14 7.77 8.25
C LEU A 61 -3.06 8.24 9.71
N ARG A 62 -2.60 9.46 9.87
CA ARG A 62 -2.53 10.13 11.18
C ARG A 62 -3.80 10.94 11.41
N PRO A 63 -4.12 11.31 12.66
CA PRO A 63 -5.24 12.21 12.95
C PRO A 63 -5.19 13.54 12.19
N SER A 64 -4.00 14.00 11.79
CA SER A 64 -3.81 15.23 11.01
C SER A 64 -4.02 15.06 9.50
N ASP A 65 -4.08 13.83 9.00
CA ASP A 65 -4.22 13.58 7.57
C ASP A 65 -5.68 13.68 7.14
N CYS A 66 -5.92 14.36 6.01
CA CYS A 66 -7.21 14.37 5.33
C CYS A 66 -7.15 13.42 4.15
N HIS A 67 -8.14 12.56 3.99
CA HIS A 67 -8.12 11.60 2.89
C HIS A 67 -9.52 11.28 2.35
N PHE A 68 -9.54 10.67 1.17
CA PHE A 68 -10.70 10.02 0.56
C PHE A 68 -10.22 8.97 -0.44
N PHE A 69 -11.09 8.03 -0.76
CA PHE A 69 -10.79 7.03 -1.77
C PHE A 69 -11.40 7.43 -3.11
N ASP A 70 -10.62 7.25 -4.16
CA ASP A 70 -10.99 7.53 -5.53
C ASP A 70 -10.71 6.29 -6.40
N ASP A 71 -11.31 6.21 -7.61
CA ASP A 71 -11.12 5.07 -8.53
C ASP A 71 -11.52 3.71 -7.93
N VAL A 72 -12.38 3.72 -6.97
CA VAL A 72 -12.98 2.48 -6.52
C VAL A 72 -13.84 1.95 -7.65
N MET A 73 -13.48 0.79 -8.20
CA MET A 73 -14.33 0.11 -9.15
C MET A 73 -15.59 -0.34 -8.41
N PRO A 74 -16.69 0.45 -8.44
CA PRO A 74 -17.90 0.09 -7.75
C PRO A 74 -18.52 -1.10 -8.46
N THR A 75 -19.19 -1.92 -7.75
CA THR A 75 -20.29 -2.78 -8.18
C THR A 75 -20.21 -4.25 -7.85
N ASN A 76 -19.10 -4.73 -7.31
CA ASN A 76 -19.13 -6.13 -6.86
C ASN A 76 -18.30 -6.29 -5.57
N PRO A 77 -18.93 -6.44 -4.39
CA PRO A 77 -18.24 -6.70 -3.12
C PRO A 77 -17.34 -7.94 -3.16
N LYS A 78 -17.57 -8.84 -4.13
CA LYS A 78 -16.65 -9.97 -4.39
C LYS A 78 -15.35 -9.54 -5.09
N LYS A 79 -15.27 -8.33 -5.64
CA LYS A 79 -14.09 -7.83 -6.38
C LYS A 79 -13.28 -6.77 -5.65
N TYR A 80 -13.84 -6.13 -4.63
CA TYR A 80 -13.17 -5.11 -3.86
C TYR A 80 -13.38 -5.35 -2.36
N GLU A 81 -12.32 -5.30 -1.62
CA GLU A 81 -12.32 -5.32 -0.17
C GLU A 81 -11.03 -4.69 0.32
N HIS A 82 -11.12 -3.63 1.09
CA HIS A 82 -10.01 -3.18 1.90
C HIS A 82 -10.31 -3.36 3.39
N ILE A 83 -9.27 -3.37 4.18
CA ILE A 83 -9.36 -3.46 5.63
C ILE A 83 -8.84 -2.16 6.20
N ASP A 84 -9.66 -1.54 7.05
CA ASP A 84 -9.24 -0.44 7.89
C ASP A 84 -9.07 -0.94 9.33
N VAL A 85 -7.92 -0.64 9.90
CA VAL A 85 -7.60 -0.89 11.30
C VAL A 85 -7.48 0.45 12.00
N TYR A 86 -8.54 0.82 12.70
CA TYR A 86 -8.63 2.04 13.49
C TYR A 86 -8.00 1.82 14.86
N VAL A 87 -7.16 2.74 15.31
CA VAL A 87 -6.53 2.64 16.62
C VAL A 87 -6.41 4.02 17.26
N PHE A 88 -6.90 4.16 18.48
CA PHE A 88 -6.79 5.41 19.24
C PHE A 88 -5.35 5.69 19.65
N GLN A 89 -5.10 6.93 20.05
CA GLN A 89 -3.77 7.48 20.29
C GLN A 89 -2.96 6.68 21.33
N ASP A 90 -3.54 6.40 22.50
CA ASP A 90 -2.84 5.69 23.56
C ASP A 90 -2.51 4.22 23.21
N PRO A 91 -3.47 3.42 22.69
CA PRO A 91 -3.17 2.08 22.18
C PRO A 91 -2.12 2.08 21.05
N PHE A 92 -2.17 3.07 20.14
CA PHE A 92 -1.20 3.17 19.05
C PHE A 92 0.19 3.47 19.59
N LYS A 93 0.30 4.47 20.50
CA LYS A 93 1.55 4.77 21.19
C LYS A 93 2.09 3.55 21.91
N SER A 94 1.26 2.81 22.63
CA SER A 94 1.66 1.57 23.30
C SER A 94 2.22 0.52 22.33
N CYS A 95 1.67 0.42 21.11
CA CYS A 95 2.21 -0.48 20.07
C CYS A 95 3.55 0.02 19.52
N CYS A 96 3.72 1.33 19.36
CA CYS A 96 5.01 1.92 18.95
C CYS A 96 6.08 1.67 20.01
N ASP A 97 5.78 1.92 21.29
CA ASP A 97 6.71 1.78 22.42
C ASP A 97 7.21 0.32 22.60
N VAL A 98 6.46 -0.68 22.14
CA VAL A 98 6.92 -2.08 22.11
C VAL A 98 8.10 -2.27 21.15
N ILE A 99 8.18 -1.44 20.10
CA ILE A 99 9.21 -1.52 19.06
C ILE A 99 10.33 -0.52 19.38
N ASP A 100 9.98 0.75 19.50
CA ASP A 100 10.89 1.86 19.79
C ASP A 100 10.11 3.03 20.40
N SER A 101 10.62 3.60 21.51
CA SER A 101 9.95 4.71 22.21
C SER A 101 9.86 6.00 21.40
N GLN A 102 10.70 6.19 20.38
CA GLN A 102 10.71 7.37 19.51
C GLN A 102 9.78 7.21 18.29
N LEU A 103 9.41 5.97 17.95
CA LEU A 103 8.65 5.66 16.74
C LEU A 103 7.33 6.44 16.63
N TYR A 104 6.63 6.63 17.74
CA TYR A 104 5.37 7.36 17.77
C TYR A 104 5.57 8.83 17.33
N ASP A 105 6.58 9.49 17.86
CA ASP A 105 6.89 10.88 17.54
C ASP A 105 7.39 11.03 16.11
N ASP A 106 8.21 10.09 15.62
CA ASP A 106 8.69 10.06 14.24
C ASP A 106 7.53 9.91 13.23
N ILE A 107 6.53 9.09 13.55
CA ILE A 107 5.32 8.95 12.73
C ILE A 107 4.54 10.27 12.71
N LEU A 108 4.33 10.91 13.85
CA LEU A 108 3.60 12.18 13.93
C LEU A 108 4.30 13.32 13.17
N GLN A 109 5.63 13.36 13.22
CA GLN A 109 6.45 14.41 12.59
C GLN A 109 6.75 14.16 11.11
N SER A 110 6.33 13.02 10.56
CA SER A 110 6.55 12.72 9.13
C SER A 110 5.94 13.80 8.24
N GLU A 111 6.75 14.44 7.40
CA GLU A 111 6.30 15.49 6.47
C GLU A 111 5.38 14.96 5.38
N LYS A 112 5.53 13.69 5.02
CA LYS A 112 4.78 13.05 3.93
C LYS A 112 3.79 12.03 4.49
N PRO A 113 2.67 11.80 3.79
CA PRO A 113 1.81 10.65 4.05
C PRO A 113 2.61 9.34 4.06
N ILE A 114 2.25 8.46 4.98
CA ILE A 114 2.98 7.20 5.19
C ILE A 114 2.33 6.11 4.34
N VAL A 115 3.03 5.68 3.31
CA VAL A 115 2.62 4.60 2.40
C VAL A 115 3.79 3.64 2.25
N PHE A 116 3.57 2.36 2.52
CA PHE A 116 4.62 1.35 2.57
C PHE A 116 4.17 0.00 2.02
N ASN A 117 5.15 -0.84 1.69
CA ASN A 117 4.88 -2.18 1.20
C ASN A 117 4.69 -3.18 2.34
N VAL A 118 3.79 -4.11 2.13
CA VAL A 118 3.57 -5.26 3.00
C VAL A 118 3.76 -6.52 2.18
N SER A 119 4.61 -7.44 2.65
CA SER A 119 4.88 -8.69 1.93
C SER A 119 3.62 -9.56 1.85
N ASN A 120 3.50 -10.36 0.78
CA ASN A 120 2.40 -11.31 0.67
C ASN A 120 2.40 -12.32 1.82
N ALA A 121 3.56 -12.75 2.29
CA ALA A 121 3.69 -13.67 3.41
C ALA A 121 3.10 -13.06 4.70
N LEU A 122 3.37 -11.77 4.96
CA LEU A 122 2.76 -11.07 6.09
C LEU A 122 1.25 -10.94 5.93
N LEU A 123 0.76 -10.52 4.76
CA LEU A 123 -0.69 -10.42 4.51
C LEU A 123 -1.41 -11.76 4.69
N GLU A 124 -0.85 -12.86 4.17
CA GLU A 124 -1.40 -14.20 4.38
C GLU A 124 -1.42 -14.60 5.86
N SER A 125 -0.36 -14.25 6.61
CA SER A 125 -0.31 -14.46 8.06
C SER A 125 -1.38 -13.65 8.81
N LEU A 126 -1.71 -12.46 8.32
CA LEU A 126 -2.73 -11.59 8.93
C LEU A 126 -4.15 -12.00 8.54
N ASP A 127 -4.37 -12.55 7.35
CA ASP A 127 -5.71 -12.88 6.82
C ASP A 127 -6.54 -13.74 7.81
N ASN A 128 -5.94 -14.77 8.39
CA ASN A 128 -6.63 -15.60 9.39
C ASN A 128 -7.03 -14.83 10.66
N LYS A 129 -6.18 -13.91 11.11
CA LYS A 129 -6.46 -13.06 12.27
C LYS A 129 -7.57 -12.06 11.97
N ILE A 130 -7.54 -11.49 10.76
CA ILE A 130 -8.55 -10.56 10.25
C ILE A 130 -9.91 -11.26 10.18
N ASP A 131 -9.98 -12.44 9.59
CA ASP A 131 -11.23 -13.22 9.49
C ASP A 131 -11.79 -13.59 10.88
N TYR A 132 -10.91 -13.91 11.84
CA TYR A 132 -11.33 -14.10 13.22
C TYR A 132 -11.92 -12.82 13.82
N LEU A 133 -11.26 -11.67 13.62
CA LEU A 133 -11.68 -10.38 14.18
C LEU A 133 -13.00 -9.90 13.62
N ILE A 134 -13.26 -10.07 12.32
CA ILE A 134 -14.53 -9.70 11.68
C ILE A 134 -15.71 -10.34 12.42
N ASN A 135 -15.54 -11.55 12.94
CA ASN A 135 -16.61 -12.32 13.59
C ASN A 135 -16.61 -12.24 15.14
N ASN A 136 -15.53 -11.75 15.78
CA ASN A 136 -15.32 -11.87 17.23
C ASN A 136 -14.72 -10.60 17.86
N GLN A 137 -15.15 -9.42 17.48
CA GLN A 137 -14.49 -8.14 17.86
C GLN A 137 -14.49 -7.78 19.35
N SER A 138 -15.36 -8.39 20.16
CA SER A 138 -15.52 -8.03 21.58
C SER A 138 -14.78 -8.95 22.56
N SER A 139 -14.00 -9.90 22.10
CA SER A 139 -13.25 -10.83 22.95
C SER A 139 -11.87 -10.25 23.35
N GLU A 140 -11.35 -10.68 24.51
CA GLU A 140 -9.97 -10.33 24.92
C GLU A 140 -8.94 -10.80 23.88
N LEU A 141 -9.18 -11.96 23.25
CA LEU A 141 -8.34 -12.48 22.17
C LEU A 141 -8.37 -11.55 20.93
N ALA A 142 -9.52 -10.94 20.65
CA ALA A 142 -9.63 -9.94 19.57
C ALA A 142 -8.73 -8.73 19.82
N TYR A 143 -8.70 -8.22 21.05
CA TYR A 143 -7.82 -7.12 21.42
C TYR A 143 -6.33 -7.47 21.20
N ASN A 144 -5.92 -8.66 21.57
CA ASN A 144 -4.55 -9.12 21.35
C ASN A 144 -4.23 -9.30 19.86
N PHE A 145 -5.16 -9.77 19.04
CA PHE A 145 -4.98 -9.85 17.58
C PHE A 145 -4.88 -8.49 16.93
N HIS A 146 -5.64 -7.48 17.37
CA HIS A 146 -5.48 -6.11 16.91
C HIS A 146 -4.05 -5.61 17.15
N LYS A 147 -3.52 -5.78 18.38
CA LYS A 147 -2.14 -5.40 18.69
C LYS A 147 -1.12 -6.10 17.79
N ILE A 148 -1.29 -7.42 17.58
CA ILE A 148 -0.41 -8.20 16.71
C ILE A 148 -0.44 -7.65 15.29
N ILE A 149 -1.61 -7.32 14.75
CA ILE A 149 -1.76 -6.73 13.41
C ILE A 149 -1.04 -5.39 13.35
N ILE A 150 -1.30 -4.48 14.30
CA ILE A 150 -0.71 -3.15 14.35
C ILE A 150 0.83 -3.23 14.43
N VAL A 151 1.36 -4.02 15.37
CA VAL A 151 2.82 -4.18 15.54
C VAL A 151 3.46 -4.81 14.30
N SER A 152 2.77 -5.78 13.66
CA SER A 152 3.27 -6.39 12.41
C SER A 152 3.31 -5.40 11.26
N LEU A 153 2.31 -4.52 11.12
CA LEU A 153 2.28 -3.47 10.09
C LEU A 153 3.31 -2.38 10.37
N LEU A 154 3.51 -1.99 11.64
CA LEU A 154 4.61 -1.09 12.04
C LEU A 154 5.98 -1.70 11.73
N GLY A 155 6.16 -3.01 11.97
CA GLY A 155 7.35 -3.74 11.57
C GLY A 155 7.62 -3.63 10.06
N ALA A 156 6.63 -3.87 9.23
CA ALA A 156 6.75 -3.74 7.77
C ALA A 156 7.10 -2.30 7.33
N TYR A 157 6.53 -1.30 8.00
CA TYR A 157 6.88 0.11 7.76
C TYR A 157 8.36 0.39 8.07
N LEU A 158 8.86 -0.10 9.20
CA LEU A 158 10.26 0.07 9.60
C LEU A 158 11.23 -0.69 8.70
N GLU A 159 10.84 -1.86 8.23
CA GLU A 159 11.59 -2.63 7.23
C GLU A 159 11.76 -1.83 5.93
N GLU A 160 10.69 -1.23 5.41
CA GLU A 160 10.77 -0.39 4.20
C GLU A 160 11.60 0.87 4.43
N LYS A 161 11.62 1.42 5.65
CA LYS A 161 12.47 2.55 6.02
C LYS A 161 13.94 2.18 6.22
N GLY A 162 14.28 0.88 6.22
CA GLY A 162 15.63 0.39 6.51
C GLY A 162 16.04 0.58 7.98
N LEU A 163 15.09 0.83 8.87
CA LEU A 163 15.32 1.03 10.31
C LEU A 163 15.36 -0.30 11.07
N ILE A 164 14.73 -1.34 10.56
CA ILE A 164 14.95 -2.71 11.01
C ILE A 164 16.02 -3.31 10.10
N ASN A 165 17.22 -3.40 10.59
CA ASN A 165 18.21 -4.28 10.01
C ASN A 165 17.78 -5.71 10.31
N HIS A 166 17.10 -6.36 9.34
CA HIS A 166 17.20 -7.79 9.27
C HIS A 166 18.70 -8.10 9.26
N ASN A 167 19.15 -9.07 10.05
CA ASN A 167 20.52 -9.60 9.95
C ASN A 167 20.70 -10.31 8.59
N TYR A 168 20.27 -9.61 7.52
CA TYR A 168 20.47 -10.06 6.17
C TYR A 168 21.95 -9.93 5.82
N PRO A 169 22.50 -10.87 5.09
CA PRO A 169 23.82 -10.70 4.49
C PRO A 169 23.88 -9.39 3.70
N GLN A 170 25.04 -8.73 3.70
CA GLN A 170 25.19 -7.42 3.04
C GLN A 170 24.69 -7.41 1.59
N TRP A 171 24.99 -8.48 0.84
CA TRP A 171 24.53 -8.62 -0.55
C TRP A 171 23.00 -8.53 -0.70
N LEU A 172 22.24 -9.01 0.30
CA LEU A 172 20.78 -8.97 0.26
C LEU A 172 20.25 -7.58 0.60
N ASN A 173 20.86 -6.89 1.57
CA ASN A 173 20.53 -5.49 1.85
C ASN A 173 20.80 -4.61 0.62
N ASP A 174 21.95 -4.80 -0.04
CA ASP A 174 22.30 -4.09 -1.26
C ASP A 174 21.33 -4.40 -2.40
N LEU A 175 20.95 -5.67 -2.58
CA LEU A 175 19.96 -6.07 -3.57
C LEU A 175 18.59 -5.44 -3.31
N LEU A 176 18.12 -5.44 -2.07
CA LEU A 176 16.83 -4.83 -1.70
C LEU A 176 16.84 -3.31 -1.92
N ALA A 177 17.95 -2.65 -1.60
CA ALA A 177 18.14 -1.23 -1.90
C ALA A 177 18.12 -0.95 -3.41
N ASP A 178 18.83 -1.74 -4.21
CA ASP A 178 18.83 -1.66 -5.67
C ASP A 178 17.43 -1.86 -6.25
N LEU A 179 16.67 -2.84 -5.76
CA LEU A 179 15.33 -3.17 -6.24
C LEU A 179 14.28 -2.05 -5.95
N ASN A 180 14.67 -0.97 -5.28
CA ASN A 180 13.90 0.26 -5.20
C ASN A 180 14.20 1.23 -6.36
N THR A 181 15.12 0.89 -7.26
CA THR A 181 15.47 1.70 -8.43
C THR A 181 14.89 1.11 -9.71
N ILE A 182 14.57 1.98 -10.68
CA ILE A 182 14.04 1.53 -11.98
C ILE A 182 15.04 0.65 -12.73
N ASP A 183 16.32 0.96 -12.65
CA ASP A 183 17.39 0.24 -13.35
C ASP A 183 17.45 -1.23 -12.90
N ALA A 184 17.38 -1.48 -11.60
CA ALA A 184 17.42 -2.82 -11.07
C ALA A 184 16.14 -3.62 -11.35
N ILE A 185 14.96 -3.01 -11.13
CA ILE A 185 13.70 -3.72 -11.38
C ILE A 185 13.44 -3.97 -12.87
N SER A 186 13.95 -3.13 -13.78
CA SER A 186 13.84 -3.33 -15.23
C SER A 186 14.79 -4.41 -15.75
N SER A 187 15.87 -4.71 -15.01
CA SER A 187 16.83 -5.74 -15.33
C SER A 187 16.23 -7.15 -15.28
N ASN A 188 16.84 -8.09 -15.99
CA ASN A 188 16.50 -9.51 -15.85
C ASN A 188 17.25 -10.14 -14.66
N ILE A 189 16.75 -11.27 -14.17
CA ILE A 189 17.33 -11.96 -13.01
C ILE A 189 18.77 -12.39 -13.25
N THR A 190 19.16 -12.69 -14.49
CA THR A 190 20.53 -13.07 -14.85
C THR A 190 21.49 -11.91 -14.61
N ALA A 191 21.18 -10.73 -15.12
CA ALA A 191 21.99 -9.53 -14.91
C ALA A 191 22.09 -9.14 -13.41
N LEU A 192 20.97 -9.26 -12.68
CA LEU A 192 21.00 -9.05 -11.22
C LEU A 192 21.90 -10.08 -10.53
N ALA A 193 21.78 -11.35 -10.89
CA ALA A 193 22.59 -12.41 -10.29
C ALA A 193 24.09 -12.20 -10.57
N GLU A 194 24.46 -11.84 -11.78
CA GLU A 194 25.84 -11.51 -12.17
C GLU A 194 26.40 -10.33 -11.34
N LYS A 195 25.60 -9.26 -11.15
CA LYS A 195 25.99 -8.11 -10.34
C LYS A 195 26.38 -8.51 -8.91
N TYR A 196 25.70 -9.49 -8.33
CA TYR A 196 25.95 -9.96 -6.96
C TYR A 196 26.84 -11.22 -6.88
N GLY A 197 27.41 -11.68 -8.01
CA GLY A 197 28.30 -12.83 -8.05
C GLY A 197 27.60 -14.18 -7.86
N TYR A 198 26.32 -14.26 -8.16
CA TYR A 198 25.52 -15.47 -8.03
C TYR A 198 25.08 -16.04 -9.38
N ARG A 199 24.71 -17.32 -9.40
CA ARG A 199 23.87 -17.88 -10.47
C ARG A 199 22.40 -17.51 -10.22
N PRO A 200 21.57 -17.32 -11.27
CA PRO A 200 20.16 -16.91 -11.12
C PRO A 200 19.34 -17.77 -10.17
N GLU A 201 19.51 -19.10 -10.25
CA GLU A 201 18.78 -20.05 -9.40
C GLU A 201 19.23 -19.97 -7.94
N HIS A 202 20.52 -19.73 -7.72
CA HIS A 202 21.08 -19.58 -6.38
C HIS A 202 20.61 -18.27 -5.74
N LEU A 203 20.69 -17.15 -6.47
CA LEU A 203 20.18 -15.87 -6.00
C LEU A 203 18.69 -15.98 -5.62
N SER A 204 17.87 -16.57 -6.48
CA SER A 204 16.43 -16.72 -6.27
C SER A 204 16.11 -17.59 -5.04
N ARG A 205 16.88 -18.65 -4.83
CA ARG A 205 16.72 -19.53 -3.68
C ARG A 205 17.11 -18.85 -2.38
N GLU A 206 18.28 -18.20 -2.35
CA GLU A 206 18.75 -17.49 -1.16
C GLU A 206 17.84 -16.28 -0.83
N PHE A 207 17.40 -15.53 -1.85
CA PHE A 207 16.42 -14.47 -1.66
C PHE A 207 15.16 -14.99 -0.95
N LYS A 208 14.57 -16.08 -1.48
CA LYS A 208 13.37 -16.68 -0.85
C LYS A 208 13.64 -17.20 0.56
N LYS A 209 14.81 -17.75 0.82
CA LYS A 209 15.19 -18.26 2.15
C LYS A 209 15.20 -17.17 3.21
N TYR A 210 15.70 -15.99 2.86
CA TYR A 210 15.79 -14.85 3.79
C TYR A 210 14.50 -14.02 3.86
N THR A 211 13.81 -13.81 2.74
CA THR A 211 12.65 -12.91 2.65
C THR A 211 11.30 -13.64 2.75
N GLY A 212 11.29 -14.97 2.61
CA GLY A 212 10.08 -15.78 2.57
C GLY A 212 9.33 -15.76 1.23
N GLU A 213 9.68 -14.87 0.30
CA GLU A 213 9.00 -14.73 -1.00
C GLU A 213 9.95 -14.96 -2.20
N LYS A 214 9.38 -15.24 -3.37
CA LYS A 214 10.19 -15.41 -4.57
C LYS A 214 10.69 -14.07 -5.09
N LEU A 215 11.97 -14.01 -5.51
CA LEU A 215 12.57 -12.81 -6.09
C LEU A 215 11.76 -12.25 -7.28
N ILE A 216 11.25 -13.14 -8.16
CA ILE A 216 10.47 -12.71 -9.33
C ILE A 216 9.14 -12.05 -8.93
N ASP A 217 8.49 -12.54 -7.86
CA ASP A 217 7.22 -11.97 -7.38
C ASP A 217 7.48 -10.60 -6.74
N TYR A 218 8.58 -10.47 -5.99
CA TYR A 218 9.03 -9.18 -5.44
C TYR A 218 9.30 -8.16 -6.56
N ILE A 219 10.12 -8.52 -7.56
CA ILE A 219 10.43 -7.65 -8.71
C ILE A 219 9.14 -7.26 -9.46
N THR A 220 8.25 -8.22 -9.69
CA THR A 220 6.98 -7.98 -10.37
C THR A 220 6.14 -6.94 -9.61
N ARG A 221 6.04 -7.07 -8.30
CA ARG A 221 5.31 -6.10 -7.45
C ARG A 221 5.94 -4.70 -7.52
N GLN A 222 7.27 -4.59 -7.46
CA GLN A 222 7.97 -3.31 -7.60
C GLN A 222 7.73 -2.68 -8.99
N ARG A 223 7.77 -3.48 -10.05
CA ARG A 223 7.44 -3.02 -11.42
C ARG A 223 6.01 -2.47 -11.50
N ILE A 224 5.03 -3.17 -10.92
CA ILE A 224 3.65 -2.70 -10.91
C ILE A 224 3.52 -1.41 -10.07
N LYS A 225 4.14 -1.34 -8.87
CA LYS A 225 4.19 -0.12 -8.06
C LYS A 225 4.72 1.07 -8.89
N TYR A 226 5.84 0.90 -9.58
CA TYR A 226 6.42 1.95 -10.41
C TYR A 226 5.53 2.32 -11.61
N SER A 227 4.85 1.33 -12.21
CA SER A 227 3.94 1.56 -13.34
C SER A 227 2.77 2.47 -12.99
N LEU A 228 2.32 2.49 -11.73
CA LEU A 228 1.19 3.32 -11.29
C LEU A 228 1.52 4.81 -11.45
N THR A 229 2.75 5.23 -11.10
CA THR A 229 3.23 6.59 -11.33
C THR A 229 3.26 6.93 -12.83
N LEU A 230 3.86 6.05 -13.66
CA LEU A 230 3.94 6.28 -15.11
C LEU A 230 2.55 6.35 -15.78
N LEU A 231 1.61 5.53 -15.33
CA LEU A 231 0.23 5.52 -15.85
C LEU A 231 -0.57 6.74 -15.40
N SER A 232 -0.26 7.28 -14.21
CA SER A 232 -0.98 8.44 -13.64
C SER A 232 -0.45 9.77 -14.15
N GLU A 233 0.85 9.91 -14.34
CA GLU A 233 1.49 11.19 -14.67
C GLU A 233 1.57 11.48 -16.16
N ASN A 234 1.65 10.45 -16.98
CA ASN A 234 1.99 10.58 -18.39
C ASN A 234 0.97 9.87 -19.31
N ASN A 235 0.66 10.50 -20.45
CA ASN A 235 -0.10 9.87 -21.55
C ASN A 235 0.76 8.86 -22.35
N MET A 236 1.67 8.14 -21.67
CA MET A 236 2.54 7.15 -22.31
C MET A 236 1.74 5.98 -22.84
N ARG A 237 2.21 5.39 -23.95
CA ARG A 237 1.61 4.15 -24.45
C ARG A 237 1.96 3.01 -23.52
N ILE A 238 1.02 2.09 -23.33
CA ILE A 238 1.20 0.93 -22.44
C ILE A 238 2.44 0.09 -22.84
N ILE A 239 2.75 0.02 -24.14
CA ILE A 239 3.93 -0.69 -24.62
C ILE A 239 5.23 -0.02 -24.16
N ASP A 240 5.30 1.30 -24.16
CA ASP A 240 6.49 2.05 -23.75
C ASP A 240 6.71 1.86 -22.22
N ILE A 241 5.64 1.91 -21.44
CA ILE A 241 5.69 1.62 -20.00
C ILE A 241 6.19 0.19 -19.75
N ALA A 242 5.68 -0.79 -20.49
CA ALA A 242 6.13 -2.18 -20.37
C ALA A 242 7.64 -2.31 -20.65
N GLN A 243 8.15 -1.61 -21.67
CA GLN A 243 9.58 -1.61 -22.02
C GLN A 243 10.44 -0.96 -20.94
N ILE A 244 10.04 0.21 -20.42
CA ILE A 244 10.72 0.89 -19.31
C ILE A 244 10.84 -0.03 -18.09
N LEU A 245 9.81 -0.83 -17.81
CA LEU A 245 9.78 -1.77 -16.70
C LEU A 245 10.48 -3.11 -16.98
N GLY A 246 11.14 -3.26 -18.13
CA GLY A 246 11.90 -4.47 -18.48
C GLY A 246 11.05 -5.67 -18.90
N TYR A 247 9.81 -5.45 -19.34
CA TYR A 247 9.00 -6.52 -19.94
C TYR A 247 9.31 -6.66 -21.42
N GLN A 248 9.58 -7.88 -21.86
CA GLN A 248 9.80 -8.18 -23.28
C GLN A 248 8.51 -8.08 -24.11
N LYS A 249 7.35 -8.31 -23.48
CA LYS A 249 6.04 -8.26 -24.13
C LYS A 249 5.06 -7.45 -23.29
N GLN A 250 4.33 -6.54 -23.95
CA GLN A 250 3.26 -5.78 -23.31
C GLN A 250 2.19 -6.70 -22.68
N SER A 251 1.93 -7.85 -23.29
CA SER A 251 0.95 -8.82 -22.76
C SER A 251 1.33 -9.36 -21.39
N SER A 252 2.63 -9.62 -21.15
CA SER A 252 3.13 -10.07 -19.84
C SER A 252 2.98 -8.99 -18.79
N PHE A 253 3.30 -7.74 -19.11
CA PHE A 253 3.03 -6.60 -18.24
C PHE A 253 1.54 -6.50 -17.91
N SER A 254 0.67 -6.51 -18.94
CA SER A 254 -0.78 -6.36 -18.76
C SER A 254 -1.39 -7.50 -17.94
N ALA A 255 -0.87 -8.73 -18.08
CA ALA A 255 -1.30 -9.88 -17.29
C ALA A 255 -0.91 -9.73 -15.81
N ASN A 256 0.35 -9.37 -15.53
CA ASN A 256 0.84 -9.15 -14.17
C ASN A 256 0.14 -7.94 -13.51
N PHE A 257 -0.02 -6.85 -14.24
CA PHE A 257 -0.76 -5.69 -13.77
C PHE A 257 -2.20 -6.06 -13.41
N LYS A 258 -2.89 -6.79 -14.31
CA LYS A 258 -4.27 -7.24 -14.04
C LYS A 258 -4.35 -8.21 -12.86
N ALA A 259 -3.38 -9.08 -12.69
CA ALA A 259 -3.34 -10.02 -11.56
C ALA A 259 -3.22 -9.30 -10.20
N ILE A 260 -2.45 -8.21 -10.14
CA ILE A 260 -2.22 -7.42 -8.91
C ILE A 260 -3.32 -6.36 -8.73
N MET A 261 -3.67 -5.63 -9.81
CA MET A 261 -4.56 -4.47 -9.75
C MET A 261 -6.03 -4.81 -10.08
N ASN A 262 -6.35 -6.04 -10.49
CA ASN A 262 -7.68 -6.49 -10.95
C ASN A 262 -8.29 -5.69 -12.12
N CYS A 263 -7.52 -4.82 -12.75
CA CYS A 263 -7.88 -4.09 -13.96
C CYS A 263 -6.71 -4.08 -14.94
N THR A 264 -6.98 -3.77 -16.21
CA THR A 264 -5.89 -3.63 -17.19
C THR A 264 -5.19 -2.29 -17.05
N PRO A 265 -3.89 -2.17 -17.46
CA PRO A 265 -3.18 -0.89 -17.47
C PRO A 265 -3.94 0.21 -18.23
N LYS A 266 -4.62 -0.16 -19.33
CA LYS A 266 -5.41 0.78 -20.12
C LYS A 266 -6.64 1.29 -19.38
N GLN A 267 -7.34 0.41 -18.66
CA GLN A 267 -8.47 0.80 -17.82
C GLN A 267 -8.03 1.75 -16.72
N PHE A 268 -6.91 1.42 -16.06
CA PHE A 268 -6.32 2.27 -15.02
C PHE A 268 -5.97 3.66 -15.57
N GLN A 269 -5.25 3.73 -16.70
CA GLN A 269 -4.87 4.99 -17.36
C GLN A 269 -6.08 5.86 -17.74
N LEU A 270 -7.14 5.23 -18.28
CA LEU A 270 -8.37 5.95 -18.66
C LEU A 270 -9.09 6.55 -17.45
N LEU A 271 -9.10 5.84 -16.31
CA LEU A 271 -9.67 6.33 -15.07
C LEU A 271 -8.90 7.56 -14.56
N GLN A 272 -7.57 7.47 -14.54
CA GLN A 272 -6.70 8.58 -14.11
C GLN A 272 -6.89 9.83 -14.99
N ASN A 273 -7.02 9.66 -16.30
CA ASN A 273 -7.20 10.78 -17.24
C ASN A 273 -8.59 11.44 -17.12
N LYS A 274 -9.66 10.69 -16.91
CA LYS A 274 -11.01 11.25 -16.68
C LYS A 274 -11.04 12.17 -15.47
N GLN A 275 -10.35 11.80 -14.40
CA GLN A 275 -10.34 12.56 -13.16
C GLN A 275 -9.55 13.85 -13.28
N LYS A 276 -8.41 13.85 -13.97
CA LYS A 276 -7.66 15.09 -14.27
C LYS A 276 -8.53 16.10 -15.01
N THR A 277 -9.39 15.64 -15.93
CA THR A 277 -10.31 16.49 -16.69
C THR A 277 -11.43 17.05 -15.81
N THR A 278 -11.97 16.26 -14.89
CA THR A 278 -13.02 16.72 -13.97
C THR A 278 -12.49 17.76 -12.99
N GLN A 279 -11.31 17.53 -12.40
CA GLN A 279 -10.68 18.50 -11.48
C GLN A 279 -10.30 19.82 -12.17
N ALA A 280 -9.81 19.77 -13.41
CA ALA A 280 -9.52 20.97 -14.18
C ALA A 280 -10.80 21.80 -14.49
N ASN A 281 -11.93 21.14 -14.69
CA ASN A 281 -13.21 21.81 -14.92
C ASN A 281 -13.76 22.43 -13.63
N GLU A 282 -13.66 21.77 -12.47
CA GLU A 282 -14.11 22.29 -11.19
C GLU A 282 -13.28 23.50 -10.72
N GLN A 283 -11.97 23.51 -10.96
CA GLN A 283 -11.12 24.67 -10.66
C GLN A 283 -11.42 25.87 -11.54
N ASN A 284 -11.83 25.65 -12.79
CA ASN A 284 -12.25 26.73 -13.69
C ASN A 284 -13.63 27.32 -13.31
N PHE A 285 -14.51 26.54 -12.69
CA PHE A 285 -15.80 27.03 -12.20
C PHE A 285 -15.69 27.83 -10.90
N SER A 286 -14.79 27.45 -9.99
CA SER A 286 -14.59 28.18 -8.72
C SER A 286 -13.80 29.48 -8.87
N GLY A 287 -13.07 29.69 -9.98
CA GLY A 287 -12.35 30.94 -10.28
C GLY A 287 -13.17 32.02 -10.96
N GLY A 288 -14.44 31.74 -11.32
CA GLY A 288 -15.32 32.65 -12.05
C GLY A 288 -16.20 33.57 -11.19
N GLU A 289 -16.32 33.32 -9.89
CA GLU A 289 -17.24 34.10 -9.01
C GLU A 289 -16.58 35.25 -8.22
N SER A 290 -15.34 35.60 -8.51
CA SER A 290 -14.64 36.70 -7.81
C SER A 290 -14.46 37.95 -8.66
N ARG A 291 -15.33 38.18 -9.65
CA ARG A 291 -15.35 39.44 -10.38
C ARG A 291 -16.81 39.88 -10.64
N LEU A 292 -17.45 40.44 -9.64
CA LEU A 292 -18.52 41.43 -9.78
C LEU A 292 -18.48 42.33 -8.53
#